data_3b5ba0c177f46b6828739c3895f77a3c
#
_entry.id   3b5ba0c177f46b6828739c3895f77a3c
#
_cell.length_a   1.000
_cell.length_b   1.000
_cell.length_c   1.000
_cell.angle_alpha   90.00
_cell.angle_beta   90.00
_cell.angle_gamma   90.00
#
_symmetry.space_group_name_H-M   'P 1'
#
loop_
_entity.id
_entity.type
_entity.pdbx_description
1 polymer ?
#
loop_
_entity_poly.entity_id
_entity_poly.type
_entity_poly.pdbx_seq_one_letter_code
_entity_poly.pdbx_strand_id
1 'polypeptide(L)'
;GNGALINSFFSISTMLIGVPTGVKLFNWLLTLYKGRITFESPMLFSLAFIPNFLLGGVTGVMLAMASADYQYHNTYFLVAHFHYTLVTGVVFACLAGLIFWYPKMMGYKLNETLNKWCFWFFMIGFNVCFLPQFILGLDGMPRRLYTYMPSDGWWLLNFISTIGAVLMAIGFLFLVASIVYSHIKAPREATGDNWDGLGRTLEWSTASAIPPKYNFAITPDWNDYDTFVDMKEHGRHYLDNHNYKDIHMPNNTPVGFWMGIFMTCLLYTSPSPRDLST
;
A
#
# COMPACT_ATOMS: atom_id res chain seq x y z
N GLY A 1 -5.39 -23.79 -26.90
CA GLY A 1 -4.82 -22.45 -27.12
C GLY A 1 -5.76 -21.59 -27.94
N ASN A 2 -5.78 -20.28 -27.63
CA ASN A 2 -6.72 -19.34 -28.24
C ASN A 2 -6.36 -18.92 -29.67
N GLY A 3 -5.29 -19.46 -30.26
CA GLY A 3 -4.78 -19.08 -31.57
C GLY A 3 -3.99 -17.76 -31.59
N ALA A 4 -3.20 -17.55 -32.63
CA ALA A 4 -2.24 -16.44 -32.72
C ALA A 4 -2.91 -15.06 -32.70
N LEU A 5 -4.06 -14.90 -33.36
CA LEU A 5 -4.78 -13.61 -33.43
C LEU A 5 -5.26 -13.15 -32.04
N ILE A 6 -5.89 -14.06 -31.29
CA ILE A 6 -6.41 -13.77 -29.95
C ILE A 6 -5.26 -13.53 -28.98
N ASN A 7 -4.20 -14.32 -29.03
CA ASN A 7 -3.01 -14.07 -28.18
C ASN A 7 -2.36 -12.72 -28.47
N SER A 8 -2.27 -12.32 -29.75
CA SER A 8 -1.75 -11.00 -30.11
C SER A 8 -2.63 -9.86 -29.60
N PHE A 9 -3.95 -10.00 -29.73
CA PHE A 9 -4.89 -9.01 -29.21
C PHE A 9 -4.74 -8.82 -27.69
N PHE A 10 -4.72 -9.90 -26.92
CA PHE A 10 -4.57 -9.81 -25.47
C PHE A 10 -3.17 -9.32 -25.07
N SER A 11 -2.14 -9.68 -25.81
CA SER A 11 -0.78 -9.17 -25.58
C SER A 11 -0.73 -7.65 -25.69
N ILE A 12 -1.24 -7.08 -26.80
CA ILE A 12 -1.28 -5.63 -27.01
C ILE A 12 -2.16 -4.94 -25.95
N SER A 13 -3.35 -5.47 -25.68
CA SER A 13 -4.28 -4.91 -24.72
C SER A 13 -3.67 -4.87 -23.31
N THR A 14 -2.96 -5.92 -22.90
CA THR A 14 -2.30 -6.00 -21.61
C THR A 14 -1.11 -5.06 -21.51
N MET A 15 -0.32 -4.91 -22.58
CA MET A 15 0.78 -3.93 -22.62
C MET A 15 0.28 -2.49 -22.49
N LEU A 16 -0.87 -2.16 -23.08
CA LEU A 16 -1.47 -0.83 -22.99
C LEU A 16 -1.79 -0.41 -21.54
N ILE A 17 -2.05 -1.36 -20.64
CA ILE A 17 -2.26 -1.09 -19.20
C ILE A 17 -1.00 -0.48 -18.56
N GLY A 18 0.19 -0.79 -19.08
CA GLY A 18 1.44 -0.22 -18.59
C GLY A 18 1.56 1.29 -18.80
N VAL A 19 0.91 1.85 -19.82
CA VAL A 19 1.02 3.28 -20.16
C VAL A 19 0.43 4.18 -19.05
N PRO A 20 -0.84 4.05 -18.62
CA PRO A 20 -1.37 4.89 -17.54
C PRO A 20 -0.67 4.65 -16.22
N THR A 21 -0.18 3.44 -15.95
CA THR A 21 0.63 3.15 -14.76
C THR A 21 1.98 3.89 -14.81
N GLY A 22 2.63 3.94 -15.97
CA GLY A 22 3.84 4.73 -16.18
C GLY A 22 3.62 6.22 -15.92
N VAL A 23 2.51 6.79 -16.39
CA VAL A 23 2.13 8.18 -16.10
C VAL A 23 2.01 8.43 -14.59
N LYS A 24 1.41 7.50 -13.85
CA LYS A 24 1.34 7.61 -12.39
C LYS A 24 2.71 7.63 -11.72
N LEU A 25 3.64 6.78 -12.15
CA LEU A 25 5.00 6.76 -11.62
C LEU A 25 5.70 8.12 -11.85
N PHE A 26 5.58 8.69 -13.04
CA PHE A 26 6.11 10.04 -13.32
C PHE A 26 5.43 11.11 -12.46
N ASN A 27 4.13 11.05 -12.25
CA ASN A 27 3.42 11.97 -11.36
C ASN A 27 3.95 11.91 -9.93
N TRP A 28 4.21 10.72 -9.39
CA TRP A 28 4.80 10.57 -8.05
C TRP A 28 6.21 11.12 -7.98
N LEU A 29 7.06 10.84 -8.98
CA LEU A 29 8.42 11.39 -9.06
C LEU A 29 8.42 12.92 -9.18
N LEU A 30 7.52 13.48 -9.99
CA LEU A 30 7.39 14.92 -10.16
C LEU A 30 6.83 15.60 -8.89
N THR A 31 5.97 14.93 -8.14
CA THR A 31 5.50 15.41 -6.83
C THR A 31 6.65 15.51 -5.82
N LEU A 32 7.62 14.60 -5.89
CA LEU A 32 8.82 14.63 -5.04
C LEU A 32 9.86 15.66 -5.52
N TYR A 33 9.84 16.00 -6.82
CA TYR A 33 10.83 16.90 -7.41
C TYR A 33 10.74 18.30 -6.82
N LYS A 34 11.88 18.82 -6.33
CA LYS A 34 12.00 20.08 -5.61
C LYS A 34 11.17 20.18 -4.31
N GLY A 35 10.57 19.10 -3.85
CA GLY A 35 9.90 19.03 -2.55
C GLY A 35 10.90 18.95 -1.39
N ARG A 36 10.46 19.37 -0.20
CA ARG A 36 11.20 19.14 1.04
C ARG A 36 10.87 17.75 1.55
N ILE A 37 11.79 16.81 1.35
CA ILE A 37 11.62 15.42 1.78
C ILE A 37 12.16 15.25 3.19
N THR A 38 11.34 14.73 4.10
CA THR A 38 11.75 14.30 5.43
C THR A 38 11.78 12.77 5.46
N PHE A 39 12.91 12.18 5.90
CA PHE A 39 13.09 10.72 5.91
C PHE A 39 12.47 10.09 7.17
N GLU A 40 11.20 10.33 7.36
CA GLU A 40 10.39 9.66 8.37
C GLU A 40 9.83 8.33 7.81
N SER A 41 9.42 7.44 8.70
CA SER A 41 9.02 6.07 8.31
C SER A 41 7.92 6.03 7.24
N PRO A 42 6.87 6.87 7.24
CA PRO A 42 5.88 6.86 6.15
C PRO A 42 6.50 7.20 4.79
N MET A 43 7.42 8.17 4.78
CA MET A 43 8.12 8.57 3.55
C MET A 43 9.07 7.47 3.05
N LEU A 44 9.75 6.76 3.95
CA LEU A 44 10.63 5.65 3.57
C LEU A 44 9.83 4.54 2.85
N PHE A 45 8.66 4.17 3.38
CA PHE A 45 7.77 3.21 2.71
C PHE A 45 7.29 3.71 1.34
N SER A 46 6.93 5.00 1.24
CA SER A 46 6.48 5.62 -0.01
C SER A 46 7.60 5.70 -1.05
N LEU A 47 8.83 6.03 -0.64
CA LEU A 47 10.00 6.04 -1.53
C LEU A 47 10.37 4.65 -2.00
N ALA A 48 10.31 3.65 -1.11
CA ALA A 48 10.61 2.27 -1.47
C ALA A 48 9.53 1.64 -2.38
N PHE A 49 8.29 2.10 -2.27
CA PHE A 49 7.20 1.68 -3.14
C PHE A 49 7.53 1.92 -4.61
N ILE A 50 8.02 3.12 -4.97
CA ILE A 50 8.21 3.52 -6.37
C ILE A 50 9.13 2.56 -7.15
N PRO A 51 10.39 2.27 -6.74
CA PRO A 51 11.27 1.39 -7.50
C PRO A 51 10.81 -0.08 -7.48
N ASN A 52 10.26 -0.56 -6.38
CA ASN A 52 9.78 -1.94 -6.31
C ASN A 52 8.53 -2.14 -7.18
N PHE A 53 7.59 -1.20 -7.15
CA PHE A 53 6.42 -1.23 -8.01
C PHE A 53 6.79 -1.08 -9.50
N LEU A 54 7.80 -0.27 -9.81
CA LEU A 54 8.34 -0.15 -11.17
C LEU A 54 8.89 -1.50 -11.66
N LEU A 55 9.67 -2.20 -10.83
CA LEU A 55 10.18 -3.54 -11.16
C LEU A 55 9.03 -4.52 -11.41
N GLY A 56 8.01 -4.49 -10.56
CA GLY A 56 6.77 -5.25 -10.76
C GLY A 56 6.10 -4.92 -12.09
N GLY A 57 5.99 -3.63 -12.43
CA GLY A 57 5.38 -3.17 -13.68
C GLY A 57 6.15 -3.61 -14.93
N VAL A 58 7.47 -3.46 -14.92
CA VAL A 58 8.34 -3.90 -16.06
C VAL A 58 8.25 -5.40 -16.27
N THR A 59 8.31 -6.19 -15.20
CA THR A 59 8.14 -7.65 -15.29
C THR A 59 6.73 -8.04 -15.75
N GLY A 60 5.72 -7.23 -15.44
CA GLY A 60 4.36 -7.40 -15.97
C GLY A 60 4.26 -7.18 -17.47
N VAL A 61 4.98 -6.20 -18.01
CA VAL A 61 5.07 -6.00 -19.47
C VAL A 61 5.77 -7.20 -20.12
N MET A 62 6.81 -7.76 -19.49
CA MET A 62 7.46 -9.00 -19.99
C MET A 62 6.46 -10.16 -20.04
N LEU A 63 5.64 -10.35 -19.04
CA LEU A 63 4.58 -11.37 -19.01
C LEU A 63 3.44 -11.08 -20.02
N ALA A 64 3.21 -9.82 -20.35
CA ALA A 64 2.20 -9.43 -21.35
C ALA A 64 2.60 -9.83 -22.78
N MET A 65 3.89 -9.97 -23.05
CA MET A 65 4.39 -10.43 -24.35
C MET A 65 4.10 -11.93 -24.51
N ALA A 66 3.20 -12.28 -25.44
CA ALA A 66 2.78 -13.68 -25.64
C ALA A 66 3.96 -14.61 -25.92
N SER A 67 4.96 -14.16 -26.69
CA SER A 67 6.17 -14.96 -26.99
C SER A 67 7.04 -15.22 -25.76
N ALA A 68 7.15 -14.25 -24.86
CA ALA A 68 7.91 -14.38 -23.62
C ALA A 68 7.10 -15.17 -22.56
N ASP A 69 5.77 -15.01 -22.54
CA ASP A 69 4.88 -15.68 -21.59
C ASP A 69 4.89 -17.21 -21.75
N TYR A 70 5.20 -17.73 -22.91
CA TYR A 70 5.42 -19.19 -23.08
C TYR A 70 6.50 -19.72 -22.13
N GLN A 71 7.54 -18.91 -21.84
CA GLN A 71 8.61 -19.27 -20.89
C GLN A 71 8.21 -18.98 -19.44
N TYR A 72 7.50 -17.89 -19.19
CA TYR A 72 7.26 -17.38 -17.82
C TYR A 72 5.94 -17.85 -17.23
N HIS A 73 5.00 -18.30 -18.07
CA HIS A 73 3.67 -18.68 -17.64
C HIS A 73 3.70 -19.81 -16.61
N ASN A 74 2.95 -19.62 -15.52
CA ASN A 74 2.87 -20.58 -14.42
C ASN A 74 4.23 -20.95 -13.76
N THR A 75 5.23 -20.09 -13.85
CA THR A 75 6.51 -20.23 -13.15
C THR A 75 6.59 -19.32 -11.93
N TYR A 76 7.67 -19.46 -11.14
CA TYR A 76 7.98 -18.56 -10.03
C TYR A 76 8.28 -17.12 -10.49
N PHE A 77 8.57 -16.88 -11.75
CA PHE A 77 8.65 -15.53 -12.32
C PHE A 77 7.34 -14.77 -12.18
N LEU A 78 6.22 -15.42 -12.46
CA LEU A 78 4.88 -14.87 -12.26
C LEU A 78 4.63 -14.58 -10.78
N VAL A 79 5.07 -15.47 -9.88
CA VAL A 79 4.92 -15.30 -8.43
C VAL A 79 5.69 -14.06 -7.95
N ALA A 80 6.92 -13.90 -8.38
CA ALA A 80 7.71 -12.71 -8.08
C ALA A 80 7.04 -11.43 -8.60
N HIS A 81 6.60 -11.44 -9.86
CA HIS A 81 5.92 -10.32 -10.48
C HIS A 81 4.73 -9.80 -9.66
N PHE A 82 3.77 -10.68 -9.35
CA PHE A 82 2.58 -10.21 -8.65
C PHE A 82 2.84 -9.83 -7.19
N HIS A 83 3.87 -10.37 -6.54
CA HIS A 83 4.27 -9.88 -5.23
C HIS A 83 4.92 -8.49 -5.31
N TYR A 84 5.72 -8.20 -6.34
CA TYR A 84 6.25 -6.85 -6.56
C TYR A 84 5.17 -5.81 -6.86
N THR A 85 4.08 -6.17 -7.49
CA THR A 85 2.96 -5.26 -7.72
C THR A 85 2.02 -5.18 -6.51
N LEU A 86 1.67 -6.32 -5.91
CA LEU A 86 0.65 -6.39 -4.87
C LEU A 86 1.19 -6.03 -3.48
N VAL A 87 2.33 -6.58 -3.06
CA VAL A 87 2.88 -6.27 -1.74
C VAL A 87 3.34 -4.82 -1.69
N THR A 88 4.01 -4.31 -2.72
CA THR A 88 4.37 -2.90 -2.75
C THR A 88 3.14 -2.00 -2.91
N GLY A 89 2.21 -2.35 -3.80
CA GLY A 89 1.00 -1.56 -4.04
C GLY A 89 0.03 -1.52 -2.87
N VAL A 90 -0.06 -2.58 -2.09
CA VAL A 90 -1.00 -2.67 -0.96
C VAL A 90 -0.26 -2.56 0.37
N VAL A 91 0.69 -3.46 0.67
CA VAL A 91 1.26 -3.54 2.03
C VAL A 91 2.14 -2.33 2.33
N PHE A 92 3.07 -1.94 1.42
CA PHE A 92 3.89 -0.75 1.64
C PHE A 92 3.04 0.51 1.75
N ALA A 93 2.06 0.68 0.87
CA ALA A 93 1.16 1.83 0.90
C ALA A 93 0.29 1.83 2.17
N CYS A 94 -0.25 0.69 2.59
CA CYS A 94 -1.02 0.59 3.82
C CYS A 94 -0.17 0.86 5.07
N LEU A 95 1.08 0.39 5.12
CA LEU A 95 1.99 0.66 6.23
C LEU A 95 2.35 2.15 6.29
N ALA A 96 2.67 2.76 5.13
CA ALA A 96 2.90 4.19 5.04
C ALA A 96 1.69 4.98 5.54
N GLY A 97 0.50 4.67 5.04
CA GLY A 97 -0.75 5.34 5.42
C GLY A 97 -1.11 5.12 6.89
N LEU A 98 -1.00 3.88 7.39
CA LEU A 98 -1.25 3.56 8.78
C LEU A 98 -0.38 4.41 9.72
N ILE A 99 0.93 4.45 9.49
CA ILE A 99 1.86 5.21 10.33
C ILE A 99 1.59 6.71 10.19
N PHE A 100 1.33 7.19 8.97
CA PHE A 100 1.11 8.61 8.68
C PHE A 100 -0.17 9.16 9.35
N TRP A 101 -1.28 8.43 9.27
CA TRP A 101 -2.55 8.86 9.86
C TRP A 101 -2.80 8.31 11.27
N TYR A 102 -1.85 7.54 11.83
CA TYR A 102 -2.00 6.98 13.17
C TYR A 102 -2.31 8.04 14.25
N PRO A 103 -1.67 9.22 14.25
CA PRO A 103 -1.99 10.29 15.19
C PRO A 103 -3.46 10.76 15.10
N LYS A 104 -4.04 10.76 13.91
CA LYS A 104 -5.44 11.10 13.68
C LYS A 104 -6.41 10.04 14.24
N MET A 105 -6.01 8.78 14.25
CA MET A 105 -6.82 7.69 14.75
C MET A 105 -6.73 7.54 16.27
N MET A 106 -5.54 7.67 16.83
CA MET A 106 -5.26 7.34 18.22
C MET A 106 -4.80 8.52 19.09
N GLY A 107 -4.49 9.68 18.47
CA GLY A 107 -4.09 10.89 19.17
C GLY A 107 -2.63 10.92 19.62
N TYR A 108 -1.78 10.03 19.11
CA TYR A 108 -0.33 10.00 19.39
C TYR A 108 0.43 9.40 18.22
N LYS A 109 1.69 9.79 18.05
CA LYS A 109 2.59 9.22 17.04
C LYS A 109 3.12 7.86 17.47
N LEU A 110 3.35 7.00 16.49
CA LEU A 110 4.10 5.76 16.69
C LEU A 110 5.59 6.05 16.89
N ASN A 111 6.29 5.14 17.59
CA ASN A 111 7.71 5.25 17.81
C ASN A 111 8.50 5.14 16.50
N GLU A 112 9.14 6.25 16.12
CA GLU A 112 9.81 6.37 14.82
C GLU A 112 11.00 5.39 14.69
N THR A 113 11.72 5.13 15.75
CA THR A 113 12.85 4.19 15.73
C THR A 113 12.39 2.77 15.42
N LEU A 114 11.33 2.31 16.07
CA LEU A 114 10.75 0.98 15.83
C LEU A 114 10.14 0.89 14.43
N ASN A 115 9.50 1.96 13.95
CA ASN A 115 8.96 2.02 12.60
C ASN A 115 10.06 1.98 11.53
N LYS A 116 11.22 2.63 11.77
CA LYS A 116 12.37 2.53 10.86
C LYS A 116 12.97 1.12 10.85
N TRP A 117 13.03 0.44 11.99
CA TRP A 117 13.41 -0.97 12.03
C TRP A 117 12.40 -1.84 11.27
N CYS A 118 11.10 -1.62 11.47
CA CYS A 118 10.05 -2.27 10.67
C CYS A 118 10.30 -2.09 9.18
N PHE A 119 10.55 -0.85 8.73
CA PHE A 119 10.81 -0.55 7.33
C PHE A 119 12.00 -1.32 6.77
N TRP A 120 13.17 -1.26 7.45
CA TRP A 120 14.39 -1.88 6.94
C TRP A 120 14.28 -3.41 6.88
N PHE A 121 13.77 -4.04 7.93
CA PHE A 121 13.56 -5.48 7.93
C PHE A 121 12.55 -5.91 6.87
N PHE A 122 11.48 -5.16 6.71
CA PHE A 122 10.46 -5.47 5.73
C PHE A 122 10.96 -5.25 4.30
N MET A 123 11.64 -4.14 4.02
CA MET A 123 12.16 -3.80 2.70
C MET A 123 13.26 -4.78 2.24
N ILE A 124 14.23 -5.06 3.12
CA ILE A 124 15.31 -6.01 2.82
C ILE A 124 14.71 -7.41 2.68
N GLY A 125 13.88 -7.82 3.64
CA GLY A 125 13.23 -9.12 3.63
C GLY A 125 12.39 -9.35 2.37
N PHE A 126 11.64 -8.35 1.94
CA PHE A 126 10.84 -8.40 0.71
C PHE A 126 11.71 -8.67 -0.52
N ASN A 127 12.79 -7.91 -0.70
CA ASN A 127 13.67 -8.09 -1.85
C ASN A 127 14.43 -9.43 -1.79
N VAL A 128 14.93 -9.82 -0.62
CA VAL A 128 15.60 -11.12 -0.41
C VAL A 128 14.63 -12.28 -0.65
N CYS A 129 13.35 -12.10 -0.34
CA CYS A 129 12.34 -13.13 -0.60
C CYS A 129 12.00 -13.27 -2.09
N PHE A 130 11.71 -12.17 -2.77
CA PHE A 130 11.08 -12.23 -4.09
C PHE A 130 12.03 -12.02 -5.28
N LEU A 131 13.20 -11.37 -5.14
CA LEU A 131 14.18 -11.29 -6.23
C LEU A 131 14.69 -12.67 -6.69
N PRO A 132 15.05 -13.60 -5.77
CA PRO A 132 15.47 -14.94 -6.18
C PRO A 132 14.39 -15.72 -6.94
N GLN A 133 13.11 -15.42 -6.70
CA GLN A 133 12.01 -16.09 -7.37
C GLN A 133 11.90 -15.75 -8.86
N PHE A 134 12.39 -14.57 -9.29
CA PHE A 134 12.53 -14.29 -10.74
C PHE A 134 13.50 -15.25 -11.37
N ILE A 135 14.65 -15.49 -10.73
CA ILE A 135 15.67 -16.43 -11.23
C ILE A 135 15.12 -17.84 -11.25
N LEU A 136 14.47 -18.28 -10.17
CA LEU A 136 13.82 -19.61 -10.11
C LEU A 136 12.81 -19.82 -11.24
N GLY A 137 12.05 -18.76 -11.57
CA GLY A 137 11.11 -18.81 -12.68
C GLY A 137 11.78 -18.92 -14.05
N LEU A 138 12.92 -18.22 -14.24
CA LEU A 138 13.73 -18.32 -15.46
C LEU A 138 14.38 -19.72 -15.59
N ASP A 139 14.76 -20.32 -14.46
CA ASP A 139 15.28 -21.69 -14.40
C ASP A 139 14.18 -22.76 -14.56
N GLY A 140 12.94 -22.33 -14.81
CA GLY A 140 11.83 -23.20 -15.13
C GLY A 140 11.07 -23.77 -13.93
N MET A 141 11.31 -23.31 -12.71
CA MET A 141 10.56 -23.77 -11.54
C MET A 141 9.07 -23.43 -11.66
N PRO A 142 8.15 -24.41 -11.76
CA PRO A 142 6.72 -24.14 -11.81
C PRO A 142 6.19 -23.61 -10.47
N ARG A 143 5.19 -22.74 -10.50
CA ARG A 143 4.48 -22.35 -9.28
C ARG A 143 3.66 -23.51 -8.71
N ARG A 144 3.31 -23.46 -7.42
CA ARG A 144 2.44 -24.43 -6.74
C ARG A 144 3.07 -25.83 -6.55
N LEU A 145 4.40 -25.92 -6.59
CA LEU A 145 5.06 -27.14 -6.18
C LEU A 145 5.02 -27.27 -4.66
N TYR A 146 4.69 -28.48 -4.18
CA TYR A 146 4.76 -28.81 -2.76
C TYR A 146 6.14 -29.33 -2.34
N THR A 147 6.93 -29.84 -3.29
CA THR A 147 8.30 -30.30 -3.10
C THR A 147 9.08 -30.29 -4.43
N TYR A 148 10.39 -30.33 -4.35
CA TYR A 148 11.31 -30.44 -5.50
C TYR A 148 12.49 -31.32 -5.15
N MET A 149 13.17 -31.89 -6.16
CA MET A 149 14.31 -32.75 -5.93
C MET A 149 15.60 -31.94 -5.74
N PRO A 150 16.57 -32.45 -4.96
CA PRO A 150 17.90 -31.82 -4.81
C PRO A 150 18.63 -31.63 -6.14
N SER A 151 18.38 -32.53 -7.11
CA SER A 151 18.94 -32.49 -8.48
C SER A 151 18.50 -31.27 -9.28
N ASP A 152 17.36 -30.64 -8.92
CA ASP A 152 16.80 -29.54 -9.67
C ASP A 152 17.57 -28.21 -9.45
N GLY A 153 18.44 -28.16 -8.44
CA GLY A 153 19.30 -27.00 -8.17
C GLY A 153 18.59 -25.81 -7.51
N TRP A 154 17.29 -25.89 -7.26
CA TRP A 154 16.47 -24.76 -6.78
C TRP A 154 16.54 -24.50 -5.27
N TRP A 155 17.16 -25.40 -4.51
CA TRP A 155 17.13 -25.37 -3.04
C TRP A 155 17.76 -24.08 -2.45
N LEU A 156 18.88 -23.60 -3.02
CA LEU A 156 19.59 -22.42 -2.50
C LEU A 156 18.75 -21.16 -2.63
N LEU A 157 18.17 -20.91 -3.79
CA LEU A 157 17.34 -19.75 -4.03
C LEU A 157 16.04 -19.78 -3.21
N ASN A 158 15.44 -20.94 -3.03
CA ASN A 158 14.30 -21.11 -2.14
C ASN A 158 14.67 -20.90 -0.67
N PHE A 159 15.85 -21.33 -0.25
CA PHE A 159 16.36 -21.09 1.11
C PHE A 159 16.57 -19.57 1.36
N ILE A 160 17.19 -18.86 0.43
CA ILE A 160 17.34 -17.41 0.47
C ILE A 160 15.95 -16.72 0.55
N SER A 161 15.03 -17.18 -0.27
CA SER A 161 13.64 -16.67 -0.25
C SER A 161 12.98 -16.87 1.12
N THR A 162 13.21 -18.01 1.75
CA THR A 162 12.71 -18.29 3.11
C THR A 162 13.32 -17.37 4.16
N ILE A 163 14.62 -17.09 4.08
CA ILE A 163 15.27 -16.10 4.95
C ILE A 163 14.60 -14.73 4.78
N GLY A 164 14.34 -14.32 3.54
CA GLY A 164 13.61 -13.08 3.26
C GLY A 164 12.22 -13.03 3.91
N ALA A 165 11.48 -14.13 3.87
CA ALA A 165 10.17 -14.23 4.50
C ALA A 165 10.26 -14.08 6.04
N VAL A 166 11.28 -14.68 6.67
CA VAL A 166 11.54 -14.53 8.11
C VAL A 166 11.88 -13.08 8.46
N LEU A 167 12.69 -12.40 7.65
CA LEU A 167 13.01 -10.97 7.85
C LEU A 167 11.76 -10.10 7.76
N MET A 168 10.85 -10.35 6.80
CA MET A 168 9.57 -9.63 6.73
C MET A 168 8.71 -9.87 7.97
N ALA A 169 8.66 -11.10 8.48
CA ALA A 169 7.93 -11.41 9.71
C ALA A 169 8.51 -10.63 10.91
N ILE A 170 9.84 -10.55 11.03
CA ILE A 170 10.51 -9.73 12.06
C ILE A 170 10.14 -8.25 11.88
N GLY A 171 10.13 -7.74 10.65
CA GLY A 171 9.68 -6.38 10.34
C GLY A 171 8.26 -6.12 10.85
N PHE A 172 7.35 -7.04 10.61
CA PHE A 172 5.98 -6.94 11.12
C PHE A 172 5.91 -6.96 12.66
N LEU A 173 6.74 -7.76 13.32
CA LEU A 173 6.83 -7.76 14.79
C LEU A 173 7.32 -6.39 15.34
N PHE A 174 8.22 -5.70 14.64
CA PHE A 174 8.61 -4.33 15.02
C PHE A 174 7.44 -3.35 14.91
N LEU A 175 6.55 -3.50 13.92
CA LEU A 175 5.33 -2.69 13.84
C LEU A 175 4.42 -2.92 15.05
N VAL A 176 4.17 -4.18 15.39
CA VAL A 176 3.35 -4.54 16.55
C VAL A 176 3.97 -3.98 17.84
N ALA A 177 5.29 -4.14 17.99
CA ALA A 177 6.03 -3.58 19.12
C ALA A 177 5.93 -2.05 19.18
N SER A 178 5.99 -1.37 18.02
CA SER A 178 5.81 0.08 17.93
C SER A 178 4.41 0.52 18.38
N ILE A 179 3.38 -0.19 17.96
CA ILE A 179 2.00 0.09 18.37
C ILE A 179 1.83 -0.07 19.89
N VAL A 180 2.28 -1.20 20.44
CA VAL A 180 2.16 -1.48 21.87
C VAL A 180 2.97 -0.48 22.69
N TYR A 181 4.23 -0.24 22.32
CA TYR A 181 5.10 0.70 23.00
C TYR A 181 4.52 2.12 22.99
N SER A 182 4.04 2.58 21.84
CA SER A 182 3.49 3.93 21.70
C SER A 182 2.17 4.08 22.44
N HIS A 183 1.35 3.05 22.49
CA HIS A 183 0.12 3.05 23.27
C HIS A 183 0.38 3.29 24.78
N ILE A 184 1.48 2.74 25.30
CA ILE A 184 1.82 2.83 26.73
C ILE A 184 2.58 4.13 27.05
N LYS A 185 3.48 4.58 26.15
CA LYS A 185 4.48 5.61 26.48
C LYS A 185 4.40 6.88 25.65
N ALA A 186 3.73 6.89 24.49
CA ALA A 186 3.73 8.08 23.65
C ALA A 186 2.89 9.20 24.28
N PRO A 187 3.40 10.45 24.26
CA PRO A 187 2.62 11.61 24.65
C PRO A 187 1.48 11.82 23.65
N ARG A 188 0.35 12.33 24.14
CA ARG A 188 -0.75 12.71 23.25
C ARG A 188 -0.39 13.98 22.51
N GLU A 189 -0.71 14.01 21.23
CA GLU A 189 -0.52 15.18 20.39
C GLU A 189 -1.56 16.26 20.74
N ALA A 190 -1.09 17.50 20.80
CA ALA A 190 -1.95 18.63 21.21
C ALA A 190 -2.85 19.13 20.08
N THR A 191 -2.35 19.08 18.83
CA THR A 191 -3.03 19.65 17.65
C THR A 191 -3.20 18.64 16.55
N GLY A 192 -3.98 18.98 15.53
CA GLY A 192 -4.16 18.17 14.34
C GLY A 192 -2.90 18.09 13.45
N ASP A 193 -2.00 19.08 13.51
CA ASP A 193 -0.76 19.09 12.71
C ASP A 193 0.38 18.36 13.41
N ASN A 194 0.33 17.06 13.33
CA ASN A 194 1.17 16.14 14.10
C ASN A 194 2.57 15.92 13.50
N TRP A 195 2.85 16.45 12.30
CA TRP A 195 4.11 16.26 11.59
C TRP A 195 4.94 17.55 11.58
N ASP A 196 5.26 18.07 12.77
CA ASP A 196 6.14 19.22 13.01
C ASP A 196 5.74 20.49 12.23
N GLY A 197 4.44 20.75 12.12
CA GLY A 197 3.92 21.91 11.42
C GLY A 197 3.98 21.80 9.89
N LEU A 198 4.25 20.63 9.33
CA LEU A 198 4.36 20.41 7.88
C LEU A 198 3.03 20.10 7.19
N GLY A 199 1.93 20.01 7.93
CA GLY A 199 0.59 19.83 7.35
C GLY A 199 0.23 20.92 6.35
N ARG A 200 -0.21 20.54 5.16
CA ARG A 200 -0.56 21.47 4.06
C ARG A 200 -2.05 21.46 3.76
N THR A 201 -2.69 20.32 3.96
CA THR A 201 -4.10 20.11 3.66
C THR A 201 -4.98 20.29 4.89
N LEU A 202 -6.28 20.54 4.65
CA LEU A 202 -7.25 20.82 5.72
C LEU A 202 -7.41 19.68 6.73
N GLU A 203 -7.08 18.46 6.39
CA GLU A 203 -7.12 17.34 7.32
C GLU A 203 -6.22 17.54 8.57
N TRP A 204 -5.15 18.35 8.43
CA TRP A 204 -4.20 18.67 9.50
C TRP A 204 -4.56 19.94 10.27
N SER A 205 -5.56 20.69 9.81
CA SER A 205 -5.98 21.97 10.42
C SER A 205 -6.93 21.82 11.60
N THR A 206 -7.21 20.59 12.04
CA THR A 206 -8.08 20.32 13.18
C THR A 206 -7.43 20.76 14.50
N ALA A 207 -8.20 21.33 15.41
CA ALA A 207 -7.72 21.84 16.70
C ALA A 207 -7.14 20.73 17.60
N SER A 208 -7.61 19.51 17.45
CA SER A 208 -7.12 18.34 18.20
C SER A 208 -6.57 17.26 17.27
N ALA A 209 -5.65 16.43 17.76
CA ALA A 209 -5.06 15.33 17.01
C ALA A 209 -6.12 14.38 16.48
N ILE A 210 -7.01 13.91 17.34
CA ILE A 210 -8.20 13.16 16.93
C ILE A 210 -9.23 14.20 16.48
N PRO A 211 -9.65 14.18 15.21
CA PRO A 211 -10.62 15.15 14.72
C PRO A 211 -11.96 15.00 15.45
N PRO A 212 -12.66 16.11 15.72
CA PRO A 212 -14.02 16.07 16.25
C PRO A 212 -14.97 15.45 15.24
N LYS A 213 -16.18 15.10 15.67
CA LYS A 213 -17.17 14.32 14.90
C LYS A 213 -17.40 14.82 13.46
N TYR A 214 -17.29 16.12 13.23
CA TYR A 214 -17.50 16.76 11.91
C TYR A 214 -16.25 17.44 11.38
N ASN A 215 -15.08 17.18 11.90
CA ASN A 215 -13.78 17.79 11.61
C ASN A 215 -13.69 19.27 12.00
N PHE A 216 -14.66 20.09 11.65
CA PHE A 216 -14.67 21.55 11.86
C PHE A 216 -16.00 22.01 12.47
N ALA A 217 -15.93 22.93 13.40
CA ALA A 217 -17.11 23.62 13.93
C ALA A 217 -17.73 24.56 12.89
N ILE A 218 -16.87 25.23 12.13
CA ILE A 218 -17.23 26.11 11.02
C ILE A 218 -16.45 25.63 9.80
N THR A 219 -17.11 25.54 8.66
CA THR A 219 -16.45 25.17 7.40
C THR A 219 -15.35 26.19 7.11
N PRO A 220 -14.08 25.79 6.96
CA PRO A 220 -13.00 26.71 6.67
C PRO A 220 -13.16 27.30 5.26
N ASP A 221 -12.83 28.59 5.12
CA ASP A 221 -12.73 29.24 3.83
C ASP A 221 -11.50 28.70 3.09
N TRP A 222 -11.70 28.26 1.85
CA TRP A 222 -10.63 27.77 1.00
C TRP A 222 -10.37 28.75 -0.14
N ASN A 223 -9.24 29.43 -0.07
CA ASN A 223 -8.87 30.46 -1.05
C ASN A 223 -7.69 30.05 -1.93
N ASP A 224 -6.96 29.00 -1.57
CA ASP A 224 -5.76 28.55 -2.29
C ASP A 224 -5.68 27.00 -2.30
N TYR A 225 -4.80 26.47 -3.16
CA TYR A 225 -4.52 25.02 -3.28
C TYR A 225 -4.00 24.43 -1.97
N ASP A 226 -3.15 25.14 -1.24
CA ASP A 226 -2.59 24.77 0.05
C ASP A 226 -3.27 25.52 1.18
N THR A 227 -4.57 25.36 1.31
CA THR A 227 -5.42 26.14 2.22
C THR A 227 -4.91 26.20 3.65
N PHE A 228 -4.38 25.11 4.20
CA PHE A 228 -3.87 25.10 5.57
C PHE A 228 -2.56 25.89 5.71
N VAL A 229 -1.72 25.91 4.68
CA VAL A 229 -0.52 26.79 4.65
C VAL A 229 -0.95 28.25 4.64
N ASP A 230 -1.90 28.62 3.78
CA ASP A 230 -2.48 29.99 3.75
C ASP A 230 -3.06 30.39 5.12
N MET A 231 -3.80 29.49 5.76
CA MET A 231 -4.32 29.73 7.11
C MET A 231 -3.20 29.95 8.15
N LYS A 232 -2.07 29.22 8.06
CA LYS A 232 -0.91 29.40 8.94
C LYS A 232 -0.25 30.75 8.71
N GLU A 233 -0.02 31.14 7.45
CA GLU A 233 0.61 32.41 7.09
C GLU A 233 -0.20 33.62 7.57
N HIS A 234 -1.52 33.50 7.57
CA HIS A 234 -2.43 34.54 8.05
C HIS A 234 -2.82 34.43 9.53
N GLY A 235 -2.22 33.51 10.28
CA GLY A 235 -2.49 33.31 11.70
C GLY A 235 -3.91 32.82 12.02
N ARG A 236 -4.61 32.24 11.04
CA ARG A 236 -6.00 31.74 11.16
C ARG A 236 -6.06 30.23 11.44
N HIS A 237 -4.93 29.58 11.57
CA HIS A 237 -4.85 28.15 11.90
C HIS A 237 -5.34 27.92 13.35
N TYR A 238 -6.03 26.82 13.57
CA TYR A 238 -6.61 26.43 14.87
C TYR A 238 -7.57 27.47 15.47
N LEU A 239 -8.24 28.26 14.66
CA LEU A 239 -9.37 29.07 15.12
C LEU A 239 -10.49 28.10 15.56
N ASP A 240 -10.40 27.75 16.81
CA ASP A 240 -11.34 26.84 17.44
C ASP A 240 -12.58 27.62 17.84
N ASN A 241 -13.62 27.43 17.06
CA ASN A 241 -14.92 27.85 17.48
C ASN A 241 -15.65 26.60 18.01
N HIS A 242 -15.66 26.43 19.33
CA HIS A 242 -16.30 25.30 20.00
C HIS A 242 -17.83 25.24 19.80
N ASN A 243 -18.41 26.20 19.13
CA ASN A 243 -19.84 26.24 18.85
C ASN A 243 -20.20 25.36 17.64
N TYR A 244 -20.12 24.08 17.82
CA TYR A 244 -20.62 23.11 16.84
C TYR A 244 -22.14 23.22 16.74
N LYS A 245 -22.66 23.44 15.52
CA LYS A 245 -24.08 23.27 15.25
C LYS A 245 -24.37 21.77 15.10
N ASP A 246 -25.45 21.32 15.70
CA ASP A 246 -25.91 19.96 15.49
C ASP A 246 -26.28 19.76 14.03
N ILE A 247 -25.53 18.87 13.36
CA ILE A 247 -25.83 18.42 12.00
C ILE A 247 -26.63 17.14 12.12
N HIS A 248 -27.84 17.15 11.59
CA HIS A 248 -28.69 15.96 11.57
C HIS A 248 -28.04 14.91 10.62
N MET A 249 -27.47 13.89 11.21
CA MET A 249 -26.88 12.76 10.49
C MET A 249 -27.76 11.52 10.66
N PRO A 250 -27.83 10.64 9.63
CA PRO A 250 -28.50 9.35 9.79
C PRO A 250 -27.92 8.59 10.98
N ASN A 251 -28.76 7.91 11.73
CA ASN A 251 -28.31 7.06 12.82
C ASN A 251 -27.47 5.90 12.28
N ASN A 252 -26.53 5.43 13.10
CA ASN A 252 -25.75 4.24 12.78
C ASN A 252 -26.72 3.06 12.58
N THR A 253 -26.58 2.38 11.46
CA THR A 253 -27.43 1.24 11.12
C THR A 253 -26.57 0.01 10.82
N PRO A 254 -26.93 -1.18 11.30
CA PRO A 254 -26.24 -2.42 10.92
C PRO A 254 -26.60 -2.91 9.52
N VAL A 255 -27.50 -2.22 8.79
CA VAL A 255 -27.96 -2.64 7.46
C VAL A 255 -26.79 -2.82 6.48
N GLY A 256 -25.82 -1.90 6.47
CA GLY A 256 -24.64 -2.01 5.60
C GLY A 256 -23.81 -3.28 5.86
N PHE A 257 -23.65 -3.64 7.14
CA PHE A 257 -22.96 -4.87 7.55
C PHE A 257 -23.74 -6.12 7.08
N TRP A 258 -25.03 -6.19 7.34
CA TRP A 258 -25.86 -7.31 6.91
C TRP A 258 -25.96 -7.41 5.39
N MET A 259 -26.08 -6.28 4.69
CA MET A 259 -26.02 -6.27 3.23
C MET A 259 -24.70 -6.83 2.72
N GLY A 260 -23.57 -6.46 3.32
CA GLY A 260 -22.26 -7.01 2.97
C GLY A 260 -22.21 -8.53 3.12
N ILE A 261 -22.69 -9.06 4.23
CA ILE A 261 -22.75 -10.51 4.47
C ILE A 261 -23.65 -11.18 3.44
N PHE A 262 -24.88 -10.70 3.26
CA PHE A 262 -25.84 -11.30 2.33
C PHE A 262 -25.34 -11.26 0.88
N MET A 263 -24.75 -10.15 0.44
CA MET A 263 -24.18 -10.06 -0.90
C MET A 263 -22.99 -11.01 -1.09
N THR A 264 -22.15 -11.16 -0.07
CA THR A 264 -21.03 -12.13 -0.11
C THR A 264 -21.56 -13.56 -0.19
N CYS A 265 -22.58 -13.91 0.62
CA CYS A 265 -23.21 -15.22 0.55
C CYS A 265 -23.88 -15.48 -0.79
N LEU A 266 -24.60 -14.50 -1.36
CA LEU A 266 -25.23 -14.61 -2.68
C LEU A 266 -24.20 -14.83 -3.80
N LEU A 267 -23.07 -14.10 -3.78
CA LEU A 267 -22.00 -14.27 -4.75
C LEU A 267 -21.34 -15.64 -4.63
N TYR A 268 -21.18 -16.14 -3.40
CA TYR A 268 -20.61 -17.46 -3.16
C TYR A 268 -21.55 -18.61 -3.53
N THR A 269 -22.86 -18.44 -3.33
CA THR A 269 -23.88 -19.47 -3.59
C THR A 269 -24.50 -19.38 -4.97
N SER A 270 -24.20 -18.32 -5.76
CA SER A 270 -24.66 -18.25 -7.13
C SER A 270 -24.02 -19.37 -7.98
N PRO A 271 -24.80 -20.12 -8.76
CA PRO A 271 -24.25 -21.17 -9.61
C PRO A 271 -23.23 -20.58 -10.59
N SER A 272 -22.07 -21.19 -10.67
CA SER A 272 -21.07 -20.78 -11.65
C SER A 272 -21.61 -21.03 -13.08
N PRO A 273 -21.15 -20.28 -14.11
CA PRO A 273 -21.53 -20.55 -15.48
C PRO A 273 -21.22 -22.00 -15.95
N ARG A 274 -20.35 -22.70 -15.22
CA ARG A 274 -20.03 -24.12 -15.47
C ARG A 274 -21.12 -25.06 -14.96
N ASP A 275 -21.86 -24.68 -13.91
CA ASP A 275 -22.92 -25.50 -13.33
C ASP A 275 -24.23 -25.40 -14.13
N LEU A 276 -24.32 -24.44 -15.05
CA LEU A 276 -25.47 -24.26 -15.96
C LEU A 276 -25.28 -24.96 -17.31
N SER A 277 -24.16 -25.63 -17.53
CA SER A 277 -23.80 -26.28 -18.81
C SER A 277 -23.90 -27.81 -18.78
N THR A 278 -24.55 -28.41 -17.77
CA THR A 278 -24.86 -29.86 -17.69
C THR A 278 -26.32 -30.14 -18.04
#